data_8abe58d85b67b1a10cd3c7396c450e01
#
_entry.id   8abe58d85b67b1a10cd3c7396c450e01
#
_cell.length_a   1.000
_cell.length_b   1.000
_cell.length_c   1.000
_cell.angle_alpha   90.00
_cell.angle_beta   90.00
_cell.angle_gamma   90.00
#
_symmetry.space_group_name_H-M   'P 1'
#
loop_
_entity.id
_entity.type
_entity.pdbx_description
1 polymer ?
#
loop_
_entity_poly.entity_id
_entity_poly.type
_entity_poly.pdbx_seq_one_letter_code
_entity_poly.pdbx_strand_id
1 'polypeptide(L)'
;LVKKYLPQIKANKQCKTLEAQADNIIAKWLCSLLFGAKENQYGFYKQYRKMKVSGTAHKWQQLISRGQHNLIDFNTVHGRALAQLVSGKYLKNQHLEEVYEKWIMNKPVAKYTGYVYELLSPVKNGYDNVNLKRYQKETINKQFYGLIETAKQGMLPNDSGLMVVVDTSSSMTSNVPGTKMSSYDVAKSMALYFSYLLKGVFSKSWMEFNDSAVLK
;
A
#
# COMPACT_ATOMS: atom_id res chain seq x y z
N LEU A 1 18.48 -9.29 3.12
CA LEU A 1 18.36 -7.81 3.07
C LEU A 1 19.14 -7.22 1.89
N VAL A 2 20.40 -7.61 1.67
CA VAL A 2 21.26 -7.07 0.58
C VAL A 2 20.62 -7.23 -0.81
N LYS A 3 20.04 -8.39 -1.11
CA LYS A 3 19.45 -8.69 -2.43
C LYS A 3 18.33 -7.73 -2.85
N LYS A 4 17.62 -7.12 -1.89
CA LYS A 4 16.54 -6.15 -2.15
C LYS A 4 17.07 -4.87 -2.80
N TYR A 5 18.27 -4.47 -2.45
CA TYR A 5 18.87 -3.21 -2.90
C TYR A 5 19.79 -3.36 -4.11
N LEU A 6 19.97 -4.61 -4.61
CA LEU A 6 20.73 -4.80 -5.83
C LEU A 6 20.02 -4.17 -7.03
N PRO A 7 20.73 -3.40 -7.87
CA PRO A 7 20.16 -2.76 -9.05
C PRO A 7 19.66 -3.81 -10.06
N GLN A 8 18.72 -3.42 -10.90
CA GLN A 8 18.11 -4.33 -11.90
C GLN A 8 18.80 -4.20 -13.24
N ILE A 9 19.07 -5.33 -13.89
CA ILE A 9 19.45 -5.34 -15.32
C ILE A 9 18.16 -5.16 -16.13
N LYS A 10 18.06 -4.01 -16.81
CA LYS A 10 16.94 -3.63 -17.68
C LYS A 10 17.38 -3.67 -19.16
N ALA A 11 16.43 -3.90 -20.07
CA ALA A 11 16.68 -3.70 -21.50
C ALA A 11 16.95 -2.21 -21.77
N ASN A 12 17.83 -1.91 -22.73
CA ASN A 12 18.21 -0.51 -23.05
C ASN A 12 17.00 0.39 -23.34
N LYS A 13 15.95 -0.14 -23.98
CA LYS A 13 14.69 0.58 -24.23
C LYS A 13 13.96 1.03 -22.94
N GLN A 14 14.25 0.42 -21.79
CA GLN A 14 13.65 0.73 -20.48
C GLN A 14 14.49 1.70 -19.65
N CYS A 15 15.73 2.01 -20.08
CA CYS A 15 16.65 2.90 -19.37
C CYS A 15 16.50 4.34 -19.89
N LYS A 16 15.32 4.94 -19.68
CA LYS A 16 15.01 6.29 -20.19
C LYS A 16 15.56 7.42 -19.31
N THR A 17 15.87 7.16 -18.04
CA THR A 17 16.42 8.14 -17.11
C THR A 17 17.89 7.85 -16.82
N LEU A 18 18.65 8.89 -16.43
CA LEU A 18 20.07 8.75 -16.04
C LEU A 18 20.24 7.77 -14.87
N GLU A 19 19.35 7.81 -13.87
CA GLU A 19 19.36 6.86 -12.77
C GLU A 19 19.18 5.42 -13.24
N ALA A 20 18.22 5.18 -14.15
CA ALA A 20 17.99 3.84 -14.69
C ALA A 20 19.17 3.33 -15.54
N GLN A 21 19.91 4.23 -16.18
CA GLN A 21 21.13 3.90 -16.93
C GLN A 21 22.26 3.56 -15.96
N ALA A 22 22.47 4.38 -14.91
CA ALA A 22 23.47 4.13 -13.86
C ALA A 22 23.21 2.80 -13.15
N ASP A 23 21.98 2.56 -12.71
CA ASP A 23 21.56 1.28 -12.12
C ASP A 23 21.85 0.08 -13.01
N ASN A 24 21.61 0.22 -14.32
CA ASN A 24 21.85 -0.85 -15.28
C ASN A 24 23.34 -1.13 -15.46
N ILE A 25 24.19 -0.09 -15.46
CA ILE A 25 25.65 -0.21 -15.52
C ILE A 25 26.16 -0.92 -14.27
N ILE A 26 25.74 -0.47 -13.09
CA ILE A 26 26.12 -1.08 -11.81
C ILE A 26 25.66 -2.54 -11.73
N ALA A 27 24.44 -2.84 -12.18
CA ALA A 27 23.93 -4.21 -12.20
C ALA A 27 24.75 -5.13 -13.12
N LYS A 28 25.16 -4.63 -14.30
CA LYS A 28 26.02 -5.39 -15.22
C LYS A 28 27.40 -5.63 -14.66
N TRP A 29 27.99 -4.60 -14.04
CA TRP A 29 29.28 -4.69 -13.38
C TRP A 29 29.25 -5.70 -12.22
N LEU A 30 28.28 -5.63 -11.32
CA LEU A 30 28.07 -6.60 -10.26
C LEU A 30 27.87 -8.02 -10.80
N CYS A 31 27.15 -8.17 -11.91
CA CYS A 31 26.97 -9.45 -12.55
C CYS A 31 28.31 -10.04 -13.02
N SER A 32 29.19 -9.22 -13.61
CA SER A 32 30.51 -9.65 -14.06
C SER A 32 31.42 -10.04 -12.90
N LEU A 33 31.33 -9.32 -11.77
CA LEU A 33 32.08 -9.68 -10.55
C LEU A 33 31.63 -11.01 -9.94
N LEU A 34 30.32 -11.26 -9.90
CA LEU A 34 29.76 -12.43 -9.25
C LEU A 34 29.89 -13.72 -10.09
N PHE A 35 29.85 -13.60 -11.41
CA PHE A 35 29.77 -14.74 -12.31
C PHE A 35 30.92 -14.84 -13.33
N GLY A 36 31.87 -13.89 -13.28
CA GLY A 36 32.97 -13.80 -14.21
C GLY A 36 32.63 -13.08 -15.52
N ALA A 37 33.65 -12.55 -16.19
CA ALA A 37 33.48 -11.67 -17.37
C ALA A 37 33.50 -12.42 -18.73
N LYS A 38 33.42 -13.74 -18.79
CA LYS A 38 33.67 -14.52 -20.03
C LYS A 38 32.40 -14.92 -20.78
N GLU A 39 32.40 -14.60 -22.06
CA GLU A 39 31.68 -15.08 -23.25
C GLU A 39 30.15 -15.28 -23.25
N ASN A 40 29.46 -15.55 -22.16
CA ASN A 40 27.99 -15.70 -22.16
C ASN A 40 27.28 -14.74 -21.24
N GLN A 41 27.36 -13.43 -21.55
CA GLN A 41 26.72 -12.38 -20.76
C GLN A 41 25.22 -12.61 -20.54
N TYR A 42 24.51 -13.21 -21.50
CA TYR A 42 23.08 -13.46 -21.39
C TYR A 42 22.77 -14.51 -20.31
N GLY A 43 23.56 -15.57 -20.24
CA GLY A 43 23.43 -16.61 -19.20
C GLY A 43 23.66 -16.04 -17.80
N PHE A 44 24.68 -15.21 -17.62
CA PHE A 44 24.97 -14.53 -16.35
C PHE A 44 23.90 -13.53 -15.95
N TYR A 45 23.35 -12.75 -16.88
CA TYR A 45 22.23 -11.85 -16.63
C TYR A 45 20.98 -12.60 -16.20
N LYS A 46 20.73 -13.78 -16.77
CA LYS A 46 19.63 -14.66 -16.35
C LYS A 46 19.84 -15.19 -14.95
N GLN A 47 21.06 -15.61 -14.58
CA GLN A 47 21.41 -16.06 -13.23
C GLN A 47 21.30 -14.91 -12.21
N TYR A 48 21.80 -13.73 -12.52
CA TYR A 48 21.69 -12.55 -11.67
C TYR A 48 20.22 -12.17 -11.41
N ARG A 49 19.40 -12.15 -12.46
CA ARG A 49 17.95 -11.90 -12.31
C ARG A 49 17.29 -12.96 -11.44
N LYS A 50 17.61 -14.25 -11.66
CA LYS A 50 17.08 -15.34 -10.84
C LYS A 50 17.50 -15.20 -9.38
N MET A 51 18.75 -14.89 -9.10
CA MET A 51 19.26 -14.65 -7.76
C MET A 51 18.51 -13.48 -7.08
N LYS A 52 18.34 -12.38 -7.79
CA LYS A 52 17.60 -11.22 -7.28
C LYS A 52 16.15 -11.57 -6.98
N VAL A 53 15.43 -12.15 -7.93
CA VAL A 53 14.02 -12.51 -7.79
C VAL A 53 13.83 -13.53 -6.66
N SER A 54 14.62 -14.59 -6.61
CA SER A 54 14.50 -15.60 -5.56
C SER A 54 14.81 -15.08 -4.16
N GLY A 55 15.57 -13.99 -4.07
CA GLY A 55 15.92 -13.35 -2.80
C GLY A 55 14.98 -12.22 -2.36
N THR A 56 14.14 -11.71 -3.26
CA THR A 56 13.26 -10.56 -3.00
C THR A 56 11.77 -10.89 -3.11
N ALA A 57 11.40 -11.92 -3.88
CA ALA A 57 10.01 -12.31 -4.00
C ALA A 57 9.52 -12.94 -2.69
N HIS A 58 8.42 -12.42 -2.18
CA HIS A 58 7.75 -13.02 -1.03
C HIS A 58 7.23 -14.42 -1.38
N LYS A 59 7.16 -15.30 -0.38
CA LYS A 59 6.70 -16.69 -0.54
C LYS A 59 5.33 -16.76 -1.25
N TRP A 60 4.41 -15.88 -0.88
CA TRP A 60 3.08 -15.81 -1.50
C TRP A 60 3.11 -15.45 -3.00
N GLN A 61 4.03 -14.56 -3.43
CA GLN A 61 4.20 -14.22 -4.84
C GLN A 61 4.72 -15.40 -5.65
N GLN A 62 5.62 -16.20 -5.06
CA GLN A 62 6.12 -17.43 -5.70
C GLN A 62 5.02 -18.49 -5.82
N LEU A 63 4.17 -18.61 -4.81
CA LEU A 63 3.02 -19.52 -4.85
C LEU A 63 2.02 -19.13 -5.95
N ILE A 64 1.73 -17.83 -6.11
CA ILE A 64 0.89 -17.35 -7.20
C ILE A 64 1.50 -17.66 -8.57
N SER A 65 2.79 -17.36 -8.77
CA SER A 65 3.46 -17.62 -10.04
C SER A 65 3.53 -19.11 -10.42
N ARG A 66 3.37 -19.99 -9.44
CA ARG A 66 3.32 -21.45 -9.61
C ARG A 66 1.89 -22.01 -9.70
N GLY A 67 0.86 -21.16 -9.62
CA GLY A 67 -0.53 -21.60 -9.57
C GLY A 67 -0.93 -22.32 -8.28
N GLN A 68 -0.10 -22.25 -7.24
CA GLN A 68 -0.32 -22.92 -5.95
C GLN A 68 -1.14 -22.06 -4.99
N HIS A 69 -2.31 -21.64 -5.41
CA HIS A 69 -3.13 -20.63 -4.73
C HIS A 69 -3.61 -21.07 -3.35
N ASN A 70 -3.92 -22.37 -3.18
CA ASN A 70 -4.41 -22.93 -1.92
C ASN A 70 -3.37 -22.94 -0.79
N LEU A 71 -2.09 -22.77 -1.14
CA LEU A 71 -0.99 -22.72 -0.18
C LEU A 71 -0.64 -21.29 0.29
N ILE A 72 -1.38 -20.29 -0.16
CA ILE A 72 -1.11 -18.89 0.20
C ILE A 72 -1.57 -18.64 1.62
N ASP A 73 -0.62 -18.35 2.51
CA ASP A 73 -0.92 -17.82 3.83
C ASP A 73 -0.99 -16.29 3.77
N PHE A 74 -2.21 -15.76 3.73
CA PHE A 74 -2.45 -14.32 3.70
C PHE A 74 -2.02 -13.61 5.00
N ASN A 75 -1.76 -14.31 6.09
CA ASN A 75 -1.17 -13.73 7.30
C ASN A 75 0.25 -13.20 7.07
N THR A 76 0.94 -13.76 6.08
CA THR A 76 2.28 -13.31 5.69
C THR A 76 2.26 -12.12 4.73
N VAL A 77 1.07 -11.76 4.22
CA VAL A 77 0.87 -10.62 3.33
C VAL A 77 0.26 -9.48 4.14
N HIS A 78 1.04 -8.51 4.53
CA HIS A 78 0.58 -7.40 5.38
C HIS A 78 1.04 -6.04 4.87
N GLY A 79 0.51 -5.02 5.51
CA GLY A 79 0.80 -3.63 5.19
C GLY A 79 0.36 -3.25 3.78
N ARG A 80 1.18 -2.48 3.11
CA ARG A 80 0.91 -2.02 1.74
C ARG A 80 0.76 -3.16 0.73
N ALA A 81 1.46 -4.27 0.91
CA ALA A 81 1.36 -5.41 -0.01
C ALA A 81 -0.05 -6.00 -0.02
N LEU A 82 -0.69 -6.13 1.13
CA LEU A 82 -2.07 -6.60 1.23
C LEU A 82 -3.05 -5.60 0.60
N ALA A 83 -2.90 -4.32 0.88
CA ALA A 83 -3.74 -3.27 0.29
C ALA A 83 -3.64 -3.27 -1.24
N GLN A 84 -2.43 -3.38 -1.80
CA GLN A 84 -2.21 -3.46 -3.25
C GLN A 84 -2.78 -4.74 -3.88
N LEU A 85 -2.66 -5.87 -3.18
CA LEU A 85 -3.23 -7.15 -3.63
C LEU A 85 -4.75 -7.04 -3.80
N VAL A 86 -5.41 -6.33 -2.89
CA VAL A 86 -6.87 -6.25 -2.79
C VAL A 86 -7.46 -5.11 -3.62
N SER A 87 -6.74 -3.99 -3.77
CA SER A 87 -7.25 -2.76 -4.41
C SER A 87 -7.50 -2.87 -5.91
N GLY A 88 -6.84 -3.80 -6.59
CA GLY A 88 -6.90 -3.95 -8.04
C GLY A 88 -7.67 -5.18 -8.50
N LYS A 89 -7.49 -5.52 -9.78
CA LYS A 89 -8.04 -6.73 -10.40
C LYS A 89 -7.20 -7.99 -10.13
N TYR A 90 -6.18 -7.89 -9.27
CA TYR A 90 -5.20 -8.95 -9.09
C TYR A 90 -5.81 -10.24 -8.52
N LEU A 91 -6.59 -10.13 -7.44
CA LEU A 91 -7.28 -11.29 -6.86
C LEU A 91 -8.24 -11.95 -7.86
N LYS A 92 -8.98 -11.13 -8.63
CA LYS A 92 -9.88 -11.62 -9.69
C LYS A 92 -9.10 -12.36 -10.77
N ASN A 93 -8.02 -11.77 -11.27
CA ASN A 93 -7.22 -12.35 -12.37
C ASN A 93 -6.52 -13.66 -11.96
N GLN A 94 -6.29 -13.85 -10.67
CA GLN A 94 -5.65 -15.05 -10.12
C GLN A 94 -6.68 -16.03 -9.51
N HIS A 95 -7.99 -15.79 -9.68
CA HIS A 95 -9.06 -16.62 -9.11
C HIS A 95 -8.96 -16.84 -7.59
N LEU A 96 -8.45 -15.81 -6.87
CA LEU A 96 -8.18 -15.86 -5.42
C LEU A 96 -9.27 -15.19 -4.58
N GLU A 97 -10.31 -14.62 -5.20
CA GLU A 97 -11.29 -13.80 -4.51
C GLU A 97 -12.01 -14.57 -3.39
N GLU A 98 -12.51 -15.76 -3.68
CA GLU A 98 -13.24 -16.56 -2.69
C GLU A 98 -12.37 -17.00 -1.51
N VAL A 99 -11.14 -17.44 -1.80
CA VAL A 99 -10.19 -17.88 -0.77
C VAL A 99 -9.81 -16.71 0.13
N TYR A 100 -9.56 -15.54 -0.49
CA TYR A 100 -9.25 -14.33 0.23
C TYR A 100 -10.45 -13.84 1.06
N GLU A 101 -11.65 -13.83 0.51
CA GLU A 101 -12.86 -13.41 1.20
C GLU A 101 -13.11 -14.26 2.45
N LYS A 102 -13.03 -15.57 2.35
CA LYS A 102 -13.14 -16.48 3.51
C LYS A 102 -12.10 -16.15 4.58
N TRP A 103 -10.86 -15.87 4.17
CA TRP A 103 -9.79 -15.55 5.10
C TRP A 103 -10.04 -14.21 5.81
N ILE A 104 -10.36 -13.13 5.06
CA ILE A 104 -10.50 -11.80 5.64
C ILE A 104 -11.72 -11.69 6.56
N MET A 105 -12.80 -12.40 6.26
CA MET A 105 -13.99 -12.41 7.13
C MET A 105 -13.68 -12.97 8.53
N ASN A 106 -12.81 -13.96 8.60
CA ASN A 106 -12.43 -14.62 9.87
C ASN A 106 -11.30 -13.91 10.64
N LYS A 107 -10.72 -12.84 10.09
CA LYS A 107 -9.66 -12.08 10.76
C LYS A 107 -10.24 -10.91 11.56
N PRO A 108 -9.82 -10.73 12.83
CA PRO A 108 -10.28 -9.58 13.63
C PRO A 108 -9.69 -8.27 13.11
N VAL A 109 -8.38 -8.20 12.87
CA VAL A 109 -7.65 -7.01 12.45
C VAL A 109 -6.57 -7.39 11.46
N ALA A 110 -6.31 -6.53 10.48
CA ALA A 110 -5.22 -6.67 9.52
C ALA A 110 -4.19 -5.54 9.75
N LYS A 111 -2.90 -5.89 9.85
CA LYS A 111 -1.83 -4.90 9.98
C LYS A 111 -1.69 -4.06 8.73
N TYR A 112 -1.54 -2.75 8.92
CA TYR A 112 -1.20 -1.80 7.87
C TYR A 112 -0.10 -0.85 8.36
N THR A 113 0.86 -0.54 7.50
CA THR A 113 2.04 0.30 7.83
C THR A 113 2.21 1.47 6.87
N GLY A 114 1.22 1.72 6.03
CA GLY A 114 1.18 2.87 5.12
C GLY A 114 0.47 4.08 5.72
N TYR A 115 0.26 5.08 4.91
CA TYR A 115 -0.49 6.27 5.29
C TYR A 115 -2.00 6.05 5.16
N VAL A 116 -2.78 6.68 6.02
CA VAL A 116 -4.25 6.56 6.03
C VAL A 116 -4.86 6.92 4.68
N TYR A 117 -4.40 8.00 4.06
CA TYR A 117 -4.90 8.44 2.76
C TYR A 117 -4.61 7.42 1.64
N GLU A 118 -3.52 6.66 1.72
CA GLU A 118 -3.25 5.56 0.77
C GLU A 118 -4.24 4.41 0.96
N LEU A 119 -4.56 4.08 2.21
CA LEU A 119 -5.52 3.04 2.56
C LEU A 119 -6.93 3.39 2.09
N LEU A 120 -7.33 4.64 2.26
CA LEU A 120 -8.66 5.14 1.89
C LEU A 120 -8.77 5.56 0.42
N SER A 121 -7.66 5.59 -0.32
CA SER A 121 -7.64 5.98 -1.73
C SER A 121 -8.66 5.24 -2.62
N PRO A 122 -8.98 3.95 -2.44
CA PRO A 122 -10.02 3.29 -3.21
C PRO A 122 -11.44 3.82 -2.95
N VAL A 123 -11.66 4.51 -1.84
CA VAL A 123 -12.97 5.01 -1.40
C VAL A 123 -13.21 6.45 -1.87
N LYS A 124 -12.18 7.16 -2.36
CA LYS A 124 -12.20 8.61 -2.59
C LYS A 124 -13.13 9.12 -3.69
N ASN A 125 -13.54 8.26 -4.61
CA ASN A 125 -14.28 8.67 -5.81
C ASN A 125 -15.78 8.90 -5.59
N GLY A 126 -16.18 9.33 -4.42
CA GLY A 126 -17.55 9.72 -4.10
C GLY A 126 -18.29 8.71 -3.23
N TYR A 127 -19.03 9.25 -2.31
CA TYR A 127 -19.77 8.51 -1.29
C TYR A 127 -20.82 7.53 -1.85
N ASP A 128 -21.20 7.65 -3.13
CA ASP A 128 -22.34 6.94 -3.69
C ASP A 128 -22.02 5.91 -4.77
N ASN A 129 -20.79 5.80 -5.29
CA ASN A 129 -20.51 4.98 -6.46
C ASN A 129 -19.25 4.12 -6.40
N VAL A 130 -18.72 3.84 -5.22
CA VAL A 130 -17.57 2.94 -5.14
C VAL A 130 -18.06 1.50 -5.12
N ASN A 131 -18.05 0.87 -6.28
CA ASN A 131 -18.37 -0.56 -6.45
C ASN A 131 -17.27 -1.46 -5.84
N LEU A 132 -16.95 -1.19 -4.56
CA LEU A 132 -16.04 -2.05 -3.82
C LEU A 132 -16.74 -3.34 -3.45
N LYS A 133 -16.09 -4.45 -3.76
CA LYS A 133 -16.54 -5.77 -3.33
C LYS A 133 -16.47 -5.89 -1.80
N ARG A 134 -17.28 -6.79 -1.24
CA ARG A 134 -17.37 -7.00 0.20
C ARG A 134 -16.01 -7.21 0.85
N TYR A 135 -15.16 -8.07 0.29
CA TYR A 135 -13.83 -8.32 0.83
C TYR A 135 -12.90 -7.09 0.79
N GLN A 136 -13.08 -6.19 -0.18
CA GLN A 136 -12.30 -4.95 -0.27
C GLN A 136 -12.69 -3.99 0.86
N LYS A 137 -13.98 -3.78 1.07
CA LYS A 137 -14.51 -2.97 2.18
C LYS A 137 -14.01 -3.50 3.52
N GLU A 138 -14.13 -4.81 3.73
CA GLU A 138 -13.72 -5.45 4.96
C GLU A 138 -12.21 -5.34 5.21
N THR A 139 -11.39 -5.46 4.17
CA THR A 139 -9.95 -5.28 4.28
C THR A 139 -9.59 -3.86 4.70
N ILE A 140 -10.17 -2.86 4.05
CA ILE A 140 -9.94 -1.44 4.38
C ILE A 140 -10.35 -1.17 5.82
N ASN A 141 -11.52 -1.63 6.24
CA ASN A 141 -12.00 -1.45 7.60
C ASN A 141 -11.06 -2.08 8.64
N LYS A 142 -10.69 -3.34 8.45
CA LYS A 142 -9.81 -4.05 9.38
C LYS A 142 -8.40 -3.45 9.43
N GLN A 143 -7.88 -2.97 8.32
CA GLN A 143 -6.61 -2.26 8.28
C GLN A 143 -6.70 -0.89 8.94
N PHE A 144 -7.79 -0.16 8.73
CA PHE A 144 -8.04 1.13 9.38
C PHE A 144 -8.11 0.98 10.91
N TYR A 145 -8.91 0.05 11.39
CA TYR A 145 -8.98 -0.23 12.83
C TYR A 145 -7.64 -0.69 13.41
N GLY A 146 -6.87 -1.47 12.64
CA GLY A 146 -5.51 -1.86 13.04
C GLY A 146 -4.57 -0.67 13.20
N LEU A 147 -4.67 0.34 12.33
CA LEU A 147 -3.94 1.61 12.49
C LEU A 147 -4.36 2.35 13.75
N ILE A 148 -5.68 2.48 13.98
CA ILE A 148 -6.23 3.16 15.17
C ILE A 148 -5.74 2.47 16.45
N GLU A 149 -5.84 1.15 16.53
CA GLU A 149 -5.41 0.38 17.71
C GLU A 149 -3.91 0.54 17.99
N THR A 150 -3.10 0.48 16.93
CA THR A 150 -1.65 0.68 17.06
C THR A 150 -1.31 2.08 17.54
N ALA A 151 -1.99 3.09 17.04
CA ALA A 151 -1.76 4.49 17.45
C ALA A 151 -2.21 4.73 18.90
N LYS A 152 -3.35 4.18 19.31
CA LYS A 152 -3.84 4.29 20.70
C LYS A 152 -2.89 3.71 21.74
N GLN A 153 -2.12 2.68 21.39
CA GLN A 153 -1.10 2.11 22.28
C GLN A 153 0.04 3.07 22.60
N GLY A 154 0.35 4.00 21.68
CA GLY A 154 1.40 5.01 21.86
C GLY A 154 0.90 6.38 22.35
N MET A 155 -0.39 6.57 22.49
CA MET A 155 -0.98 7.85 22.92
C MET A 155 -1.15 7.89 24.43
N LEU A 156 -0.80 9.05 25.01
CA LEU A 156 -1.18 9.36 26.39
C LEU A 156 -2.71 9.45 26.51
N PRO A 157 -3.29 9.09 27.66
CA PRO A 157 -4.70 9.28 27.91
C PRO A 157 -5.04 10.77 27.72
N ASN A 158 -5.88 11.06 26.73
CA ASN A 158 -6.30 12.42 26.45
C ASN A 158 -7.81 12.51 26.61
N ASP A 159 -8.26 13.09 27.73
CA ASP A 159 -9.65 13.36 28.05
C ASP A 159 -10.07 14.77 27.63
N SER A 160 -9.19 15.53 26.99
CA SER A 160 -9.49 16.89 26.51
C SER A 160 -10.55 16.83 25.40
N GLY A 161 -11.52 17.75 25.46
CA GLY A 161 -12.55 17.91 24.46
C GLY A 161 -12.02 18.47 23.11
N LEU A 162 -11.03 17.79 22.55
CA LEU A 162 -10.47 18.13 21.25
C LEU A 162 -11.42 17.75 20.13
N MET A 163 -11.54 18.62 19.14
CA MET A 163 -12.27 18.36 17.90
C MET A 163 -11.33 18.54 16.71
N VAL A 164 -11.47 17.68 15.73
CA VAL A 164 -10.74 17.81 14.46
C VAL A 164 -11.50 18.79 13.56
N VAL A 165 -10.80 19.77 13.03
CA VAL A 165 -11.35 20.73 12.06
C VAL A 165 -10.55 20.61 10.77
N VAL A 166 -11.21 20.48 9.64
CA VAL A 166 -10.58 20.28 8.35
C VAL A 166 -11.05 21.29 7.32
N ASP A 167 -10.09 21.87 6.61
CA ASP A 167 -10.36 22.73 5.47
C ASP A 167 -10.78 21.89 4.26
N THR A 168 -11.96 22.19 3.73
CA THR A 168 -12.53 21.55 2.55
C THR A 168 -12.81 22.56 1.43
N SER A 169 -12.15 23.72 1.47
CA SER A 169 -12.27 24.76 0.46
C SER A 169 -11.78 24.29 -0.93
N SER A 170 -12.19 25.02 -1.97
CA SER A 170 -11.87 24.66 -3.36
C SER A 170 -10.36 24.63 -3.66
N SER A 171 -9.54 25.40 -2.95
CA SER A 171 -8.08 25.38 -3.06
C SER A 171 -7.47 24.03 -2.70
N MET A 172 -8.15 23.21 -1.88
CA MET A 172 -7.74 21.88 -1.46
C MET A 172 -7.90 20.81 -2.56
N THR A 173 -8.52 21.15 -3.69
CA THR A 173 -8.76 20.19 -4.79
C THR A 173 -7.51 19.91 -5.63
N SER A 174 -6.44 20.69 -5.48
CA SER A 174 -5.17 20.48 -6.17
C SER A 174 -4.51 19.18 -5.75
N ASN A 175 -3.89 18.47 -6.72
CA ASN A 175 -3.17 17.25 -6.42
C ASN A 175 -1.87 17.51 -5.66
N VAL A 176 -1.61 16.68 -4.66
CA VAL A 176 -0.32 16.65 -3.97
C VAL A 176 0.76 16.18 -4.94
N PRO A 177 1.87 16.93 -5.10
CA PRO A 177 2.93 16.59 -6.04
C PRO A 177 3.41 15.14 -5.90
N GLY A 178 3.55 14.45 -7.03
CA GLY A 178 3.98 13.04 -7.07
C GLY A 178 2.91 12.01 -6.68
N THR A 179 1.68 12.42 -6.42
CA THR A 179 0.56 11.54 -6.07
C THR A 179 -0.65 11.75 -6.99
N LYS A 180 -1.61 10.83 -6.91
CA LYS A 180 -2.94 10.97 -7.54
C LYS A 180 -4.00 11.46 -6.55
N MET A 181 -3.58 11.90 -5.37
CA MET A 181 -4.46 12.35 -4.29
C MET A 181 -4.51 13.87 -4.26
N SER A 182 -5.68 14.43 -4.05
CA SER A 182 -5.82 15.85 -3.76
C SER A 182 -5.49 16.14 -2.29
N SER A 183 -5.14 17.39 -1.99
CA SER A 183 -4.99 17.85 -0.60
C SER A 183 -6.28 17.63 0.20
N TYR A 184 -7.44 17.79 -0.44
CA TYR A 184 -8.75 17.47 0.10
C TYR A 184 -8.87 16.02 0.56
N ASP A 185 -8.49 15.04 -0.31
CA ASP A 185 -8.55 13.61 0.03
C ASP A 185 -7.66 13.28 1.22
N VAL A 186 -6.46 13.87 1.27
CA VAL A 186 -5.52 13.69 2.39
C VAL A 186 -6.10 14.26 3.67
N ALA A 187 -6.59 15.51 3.63
CA ALA A 187 -7.15 16.20 4.78
C ALA A 187 -8.35 15.44 5.37
N LYS A 188 -9.29 15.00 4.54
CA LYS A 188 -10.44 14.18 4.99
C LYS A 188 -10.04 12.84 5.56
N SER A 189 -9.06 12.17 4.95
CA SER A 189 -8.55 10.90 5.47
C SER A 189 -7.92 11.07 6.86
N MET A 190 -7.19 12.16 7.06
CA MET A 190 -6.58 12.49 8.35
C MET A 190 -7.63 12.92 9.37
N ALA A 191 -8.66 13.67 8.97
CA ALA A 191 -9.78 14.04 9.85
C ALA A 191 -10.48 12.79 10.39
N LEU A 192 -10.83 11.86 9.50
CA LEU A 192 -11.42 10.59 9.89
C LEU A 192 -10.51 9.82 10.87
N TYR A 193 -9.22 9.73 10.57
CA TYR A 193 -8.26 9.01 11.41
C TYR A 193 -8.15 9.62 12.81
N PHE A 194 -7.95 10.93 12.91
CA PHE A 194 -7.82 11.60 14.19
C PHE A 194 -9.13 11.59 14.98
N SER A 195 -10.30 11.71 14.34
CA SER A 195 -11.59 11.62 15.04
C SER A 195 -11.77 10.30 15.77
N TYR A 196 -11.25 9.20 15.21
CA TYR A 196 -11.27 7.86 15.85
C TYR A 196 -10.21 7.68 16.94
N LEU A 197 -9.16 8.50 16.94
CA LEU A 197 -8.15 8.50 18.00
C LEU A 197 -8.59 9.30 19.22
N LEU A 198 -9.35 10.36 18.98
CA LEU A 198 -9.80 11.25 20.06
C LEU A 198 -10.86 10.59 20.92
N LYS A 199 -10.87 10.98 22.19
CA LYS A 199 -11.86 10.58 23.21
C LYS A 199 -12.74 11.78 23.54
N GLY A 200 -13.83 11.54 24.27
CA GLY A 200 -14.74 12.59 24.72
C GLY A 200 -15.88 12.88 23.76
N VAL A 201 -16.50 14.02 23.93
CA VAL A 201 -17.77 14.42 23.25
C VAL A 201 -17.65 14.42 21.72
N PHE A 202 -16.48 14.79 21.20
CA PHE A 202 -16.22 14.88 19.76
C PHE A 202 -15.56 13.63 19.17
N SER A 203 -15.54 12.52 19.91
CA SER A 203 -15.04 11.25 19.39
C SER A 203 -15.85 10.81 18.17
N LYS A 204 -15.16 10.39 17.10
CA LYS A 204 -15.73 9.99 15.82
C LYS A 204 -16.48 11.10 15.07
N SER A 205 -16.22 12.35 15.42
CA SER A 205 -16.78 13.51 14.75
C SER A 205 -15.65 14.45 14.31
N TRP A 206 -15.88 15.20 13.26
CA TRP A 206 -15.00 16.28 12.82
C TRP A 206 -15.82 17.40 12.19
N MET A 207 -15.25 18.57 12.12
CA MET A 207 -15.88 19.72 11.48
C MET A 207 -15.21 19.96 10.12
N GLU A 208 -15.99 20.08 9.08
CA GLU A 208 -15.56 20.56 7.78
C GLU A 208 -15.91 22.03 7.64
N PHE A 209 -15.01 22.83 7.09
CA PHE A 209 -15.31 24.22 6.75
C PHE A 209 -14.86 24.53 5.31
N ASN A 210 -15.69 25.29 4.63
CA ASN A 210 -15.42 26.00 3.40
C ASN A 210 -16.14 27.36 3.49
N ASP A 211 -17.27 27.54 2.81
CA ASP A 211 -18.13 28.73 2.96
C ASP A 211 -18.97 28.68 4.25
N SER A 212 -19.15 27.49 4.80
CA SER A 212 -19.84 27.24 6.07
C SER A 212 -19.19 26.12 6.84
N ALA A 213 -19.39 26.09 8.16
CA ALA A 213 -18.93 25.00 9.02
C ALA A 213 -20.00 23.93 9.15
N VAL A 214 -19.62 22.66 8.92
CA VAL A 214 -20.50 21.50 9.01
C VAL A 214 -19.88 20.42 9.89
N LEU A 215 -20.59 20.01 10.93
CA LEU A 215 -20.21 18.86 11.76
C LEU A 215 -20.56 17.57 11.03
N LYS A 216 -19.62 16.62 11.01
CA LYS A 216 -19.73 15.30 10.39
C LYS A 216 -19.63 14.20 11.44
#